data_75218d5c85393b3a68ba09a5c9971ba6
#
_entry.id   75218d5c85393b3a68ba09a5c9971ba6
#
_cell.length_a   1.000
_cell.length_b   1.000
_cell.length_c   1.000
_cell.angle_alpha   90.00
_cell.angle_beta   90.00
_cell.angle_gamma   90.00
#
_symmetry.space_group_name_H-M   'P 1'
#
loop_
_entity.id
_entity.type
_entity.pdbx_description
1 polymer ?
#
loop_
_entity_poly.entity_id
_entity_poly.type
_entity_poly.pdbx_seq_one_letter_code
_entity_poly.pdbx_strand_id
1 'polypeptide(L)'
;MFAIGNLDERSEKIMRVTKECVELGLKAAKPWGHLGDIAHAINSHAQANGYSVVEEIGGHGIGLEFHEEPFVSYVTKKGTEMVLVPGMMFTIEPMINMGKDAIVLDKANGWTIRTADGAPSAQWEIMVLVTEDGHEVLAY
;
A
#
# COMPACT_ATOMS: atom_id res chain seq x y z
N MET A 1 5.88 -8.22 -7.06
CA MET A 1 5.39 -8.06 -8.45
C MET A 1 6.56 -8.15 -9.42
N PHE A 2 6.40 -8.90 -10.54
CA PHE A 2 7.48 -9.15 -11.51
C PHE A 2 6.97 -8.98 -12.93
N ALA A 3 7.77 -8.33 -13.79
CA ALA A 3 7.51 -8.27 -15.22
C ALA A 3 7.84 -9.62 -15.87
N ILE A 4 6.92 -10.18 -16.65
CA ILE A 4 7.13 -11.41 -17.40
C ILE A 4 7.05 -11.07 -18.90
N GLY A 5 8.17 -11.24 -19.58
CA GLY A 5 8.29 -10.89 -21.00
C GLY A 5 8.35 -9.37 -21.23
N ASN A 6 7.92 -8.94 -22.42
CA ASN A 6 7.89 -7.53 -22.80
C ASN A 6 6.58 -6.89 -22.33
N LEU A 7 6.67 -5.85 -21.56
CA LEU A 7 5.52 -5.03 -21.14
C LEU A 7 5.34 -3.84 -22.08
N ASP A 8 4.11 -3.35 -22.17
CA ASP A 8 3.86 -2.04 -22.75
C ASP A 8 4.26 -0.92 -21.76
N GLU A 9 4.48 0.29 -22.27
CA GLU A 9 4.94 1.45 -21.51
C GLU A 9 4.00 1.81 -20.34
N ARG A 10 2.69 1.59 -20.49
CA ARG A 10 1.69 1.87 -19.44
C ARG A 10 1.84 0.89 -18.27
N SER A 11 2.03 -0.39 -18.58
CA SER A 11 2.24 -1.46 -17.60
C SER A 11 3.57 -1.26 -16.86
N GLU A 12 4.64 -0.90 -17.56
CA GLU A 12 5.91 -0.57 -16.93
C GLU A 12 5.79 0.65 -15.99
N LYS A 13 5.05 1.69 -16.43
CA LYS A 13 4.84 2.89 -15.63
C LYS A 13 4.10 2.59 -14.33
N ILE A 14 2.97 1.85 -14.36
CA ILE A 14 2.22 1.57 -13.14
C ILE A 14 3.02 0.70 -12.17
N MET A 15 3.76 -0.30 -12.66
CA MET A 15 4.64 -1.13 -11.83
C MET A 15 5.69 -0.29 -11.11
N ARG A 16 6.35 0.61 -11.83
CA ARG A 16 7.35 1.51 -11.27
C ARG A 16 6.73 2.46 -10.22
N VAL A 17 5.62 3.11 -10.56
CA VAL A 17 4.94 4.04 -9.63
C VAL A 17 4.45 3.33 -8.38
N THR A 18 3.93 2.10 -8.50
CA THR A 18 3.52 1.30 -7.34
C THR A 18 4.71 1.01 -6.41
N LYS A 19 5.87 0.65 -6.96
CA LYS A 19 7.09 0.45 -6.17
C LYS A 19 7.54 1.75 -5.49
N GLU A 20 7.53 2.86 -6.23
CA GLU A 20 7.83 4.19 -5.68
C GLU A 20 6.87 4.57 -4.54
N CYS A 21 5.57 4.24 -4.64
CA CYS A 21 4.59 4.43 -3.57
C CYS A 21 5.02 3.70 -2.28
N VAL A 22 5.41 2.41 -2.38
CA VAL A 22 5.88 1.63 -1.23
C VAL A 22 7.13 2.25 -0.62
N GLU A 23 8.11 2.64 -1.45
CA GLU A 23 9.35 3.27 -0.98
C GLU A 23 9.11 4.62 -0.29
N LEU A 24 8.15 5.42 -0.77
CA LEU A 24 7.75 6.69 -0.15
C LEU A 24 6.98 6.45 1.15
N GLY A 25 6.08 5.46 1.18
CA GLY A 25 5.39 5.02 2.39
C GLY A 25 6.37 4.55 3.46
N LEU A 26 7.36 3.73 3.08
CA LEU A 26 8.43 3.28 3.97
C LEU A 26 9.24 4.44 4.56
N LYS A 27 9.61 5.42 3.74
CA LYS A 27 10.34 6.63 4.21
C LYS A 27 9.51 7.47 5.19
N ALA A 28 8.19 7.41 5.10
CA ALA A 28 7.27 8.09 6.01
C ALA A 28 7.02 7.31 7.31
N ALA A 29 7.31 6.00 7.35
CA ALA A 29 7.19 5.14 8.51
C ALA A 29 8.30 5.46 9.53
N LYS A 30 8.07 6.48 10.36
CA LYS A 30 9.01 6.94 11.39
C LYS A 30 8.41 6.74 12.78
N PRO A 31 9.22 6.38 13.79
CA PRO A 31 8.71 6.32 15.16
C PRO A 31 8.12 7.67 15.57
N TRP A 32 7.00 7.61 16.26
CA TRP A 32 6.19 8.76 16.73
C TRP A 32 5.50 9.57 15.64
N GLY A 33 5.62 9.18 14.36
CA GLY A 33 4.77 9.63 13.27
C GLY A 33 3.40 8.92 13.30
N HIS A 34 2.62 9.03 12.23
CA HIS A 34 1.27 8.46 12.14
C HIS A 34 1.14 7.56 10.92
N LEU A 35 0.23 6.58 10.96
CA LEU A 35 -0.12 5.79 9.77
C LEU A 35 -0.61 6.69 8.62
N GLY A 36 -1.30 7.80 8.94
CA GLY A 36 -1.71 8.80 7.95
C GLY A 36 -0.55 9.51 7.23
N ASP A 37 0.65 9.52 7.78
CA ASP A 37 1.84 10.06 7.08
C ASP A 37 2.25 9.13 5.93
N ILE A 38 2.17 7.81 6.16
CA ILE A 38 2.40 6.76 5.16
C ILE A 38 1.33 6.89 4.06
N ALA A 39 0.06 6.93 4.45
CA ALA A 39 -1.07 7.08 3.54
C ALA A 39 -0.93 8.30 2.64
N HIS A 40 -0.61 9.46 3.23
CA HIS A 40 -0.44 10.71 2.48
C HIS A 40 0.71 10.62 1.46
N ALA A 41 1.83 10.03 1.83
CA ALA A 41 2.98 9.87 0.93
C ALA A 41 2.62 9.00 -0.28
N ILE A 42 1.95 7.88 -0.06
CA ILE A 42 1.51 6.94 -1.09
C ILE A 42 0.48 7.59 -2.01
N ASN A 43 -0.63 8.11 -1.44
CA ASN A 43 -1.74 8.66 -2.20
C ASN A 43 -1.33 9.87 -3.04
N SER A 44 -0.55 10.78 -2.46
CA SER A 44 -0.07 11.96 -3.18
C SER A 44 0.78 11.59 -4.40
N HIS A 45 1.64 10.58 -4.27
CA HIS A 45 2.48 10.12 -5.38
C HIS A 45 1.66 9.42 -6.47
N ALA A 46 0.73 8.54 -6.09
CA ALA A 46 -0.17 7.88 -7.03
C ALA A 46 -1.00 8.90 -7.82
N GLN A 47 -1.63 9.85 -7.14
CA GLN A 47 -2.43 10.91 -7.77
C GLN A 47 -1.60 11.82 -8.69
N ALA A 48 -0.38 12.19 -8.31
CA ALA A 48 0.53 12.98 -9.14
C ALA A 48 0.90 12.26 -10.45
N ASN A 49 0.82 10.93 -10.48
CA ASN A 49 1.04 10.10 -11.67
C ASN A 49 -0.24 9.77 -12.45
N GLY A 50 -1.42 10.26 -12.01
CA GLY A 50 -2.71 10.05 -12.64
C GLY A 50 -3.36 8.70 -12.28
N TYR A 51 -2.99 8.11 -11.14
CA TYR A 51 -3.51 6.85 -10.64
C TYR A 51 -4.36 7.05 -9.39
N SER A 52 -5.19 6.07 -9.05
CA SER A 52 -5.96 6.01 -7.81
C SER A 52 -5.43 4.90 -6.89
N VAL A 53 -5.70 5.04 -5.61
CA VAL A 53 -5.35 4.07 -4.58
C VAL A 53 -6.64 3.42 -4.08
N VAL A 54 -6.67 2.10 -3.96
CA VAL A 54 -7.82 1.36 -3.41
C VAL A 54 -8.02 1.77 -1.95
N GLU A 55 -9.25 2.07 -1.57
CA GLU A 55 -9.62 2.51 -0.23
C GLU A 55 -10.09 1.37 0.68
N GLU A 56 -10.85 0.41 0.11
CA GLU A 56 -11.51 -0.64 0.89
C GLU A 56 -10.57 -1.74 1.41
N ILE A 57 -9.36 -1.82 0.86
CA ILE A 57 -8.34 -2.78 1.25
C ILE A 57 -7.04 -2.04 1.49
N GLY A 58 -6.32 -2.42 2.53
CA GLY A 58 -5.06 -1.81 2.91
C GLY A 58 -4.09 -2.83 3.48
N GLY A 59 -3.03 -2.34 4.09
CA GLY A 59 -2.14 -3.14 4.90
C GLY A 59 -2.74 -3.45 6.27
N HIS A 60 -2.02 -4.21 7.05
CA HIS A 60 -2.49 -4.71 8.33
C HIS A 60 -1.34 -4.91 9.31
N GLY A 61 -1.66 -4.93 10.61
CA GLY A 61 -0.73 -5.37 11.64
C GLY A 61 -0.38 -6.84 11.48
N ILE A 62 0.80 -7.22 11.94
CA ILE A 62 1.27 -8.61 12.01
C ILE A 62 1.82 -8.84 13.41
N GLY A 63 1.38 -9.92 14.07
CA GLY A 63 1.82 -10.29 15.39
C GLY A 63 1.54 -11.75 15.66
N LEU A 64 0.57 -12.03 16.52
CA LEU A 64 0.12 -13.39 16.78
C LEU A 64 -0.72 -13.94 15.62
N GLU A 65 -1.48 -13.08 14.98
CA GLU A 65 -2.28 -13.43 13.82
C GLU A 65 -1.64 -12.89 12.54
N PHE A 66 -1.94 -13.52 11.39
CA PHE A 66 -1.44 -13.07 10.09
C PHE A 66 -2.02 -11.70 9.71
N HIS A 67 -3.30 -11.49 9.97
CA HIS A 67 -3.98 -10.22 9.84
C HIS A 67 -4.51 -9.79 11.21
N GLU A 68 -3.98 -8.71 11.74
CA GLU A 68 -4.48 -8.09 12.98
C GLU A 68 -4.46 -6.56 12.87
N GLU A 69 -5.00 -5.88 13.89
CA GLU A 69 -4.90 -4.42 13.98
C GLU A 69 -3.43 -3.95 14.08
N PRO A 70 -3.11 -2.77 13.54
CA PRO A 70 -4.04 -1.81 12.92
C PRO A 70 -4.31 -2.09 11.43
N PHE A 71 -5.50 -1.68 10.94
CA PHE A 71 -5.73 -1.51 9.51
C PHE A 71 -4.89 -0.33 9.00
N VAL A 72 -4.11 -0.55 7.93
CA VAL A 72 -3.21 0.47 7.34
C VAL A 72 -3.83 1.00 6.04
N SER A 73 -4.65 2.03 6.17
CA SER A 73 -5.23 2.73 5.02
C SER A 73 -4.17 3.55 4.27
N TYR A 74 -4.34 3.71 2.96
CA TYR A 74 -3.44 4.53 2.12
C TYR A 74 -4.10 5.79 1.56
N VAL A 75 -5.30 6.16 2.04
CA VAL A 75 -6.05 7.34 1.58
C VAL A 75 -6.37 8.33 2.68
N THR A 76 -5.87 8.12 3.89
CA THR A 76 -6.10 9.00 5.05
C THR A 76 -5.20 10.24 5.04
N LYS A 77 -5.52 11.19 5.92
CA LYS A 77 -4.82 12.48 5.98
C LYS A 77 -3.51 12.38 6.74
N LYS A 78 -2.54 13.19 6.34
CA LYS A 78 -1.29 13.36 7.08
C LYS A 78 -1.53 13.74 8.53
N GLY A 79 -0.77 13.14 9.46
CA GLY A 79 -0.85 13.40 10.89
C GLY A 79 -2.12 12.85 11.57
N THR A 80 -2.79 11.89 10.94
CA THR A 80 -3.96 11.20 11.50
C THR A 80 -3.70 9.71 11.64
N GLU A 81 -4.67 8.96 12.12
CA GLU A 81 -4.59 7.53 12.41
C GLU A 81 -3.62 7.21 13.56
N MET A 82 -3.39 5.92 13.80
CA MET A 82 -2.57 5.44 14.90
C MET A 82 -1.14 5.99 14.86
N VAL A 83 -0.61 6.36 16.03
CA VAL A 83 0.80 6.73 16.20
C VAL A 83 1.67 5.50 16.06
N LEU A 84 2.73 5.61 15.28
CA LEU A 84 3.74 4.56 15.10
C LEU A 84 4.65 4.51 16.32
N VAL A 85 4.61 3.41 17.07
CA VAL A 85 5.50 3.22 18.22
C VAL A 85 6.52 2.12 17.94
N PRO A 86 7.74 2.22 18.49
CA PRO A 86 8.74 1.17 18.37
C PRO A 86 8.20 -0.20 18.79
N GLY A 87 8.49 -1.22 18.00
CA GLY A 87 7.97 -2.59 18.16
C GLY A 87 6.73 -2.91 17.34
N MET A 88 6.06 -1.94 16.73
CA MET A 88 4.95 -2.21 15.81
C MET A 88 5.44 -2.87 14.53
N MET A 89 4.71 -3.92 14.10
CA MET A 89 4.91 -4.59 12.82
C MET A 89 3.62 -4.50 11.99
N PHE A 90 3.76 -4.14 10.72
CA PHE A 90 2.63 -4.03 9.79
C PHE A 90 3.11 -4.12 8.34
N THR A 91 2.16 -4.31 7.42
CA THR A 91 2.45 -4.32 5.97
C THR A 91 2.27 -2.94 5.34
N ILE A 92 3.06 -2.66 4.32
CA ILE A 92 2.85 -1.58 3.36
C ILE A 92 2.67 -2.24 2.00
N GLU A 93 1.42 -2.25 1.50
CA GLU A 93 1.01 -3.03 0.34
C GLU A 93 -0.04 -2.33 -0.55
N PRO A 94 0.16 -1.07 -0.93
CA PRO A 94 -0.86 -0.32 -1.64
C PRO A 94 -1.21 -0.96 -2.98
N MET A 95 -2.52 -1.01 -3.28
CA MET A 95 -3.05 -1.36 -4.59
C MET A 95 -3.28 -0.09 -5.39
N ILE A 96 -2.55 0.05 -6.50
CA ILE A 96 -2.58 1.23 -7.37
C ILE A 96 -3.30 0.88 -8.66
N ASN A 97 -4.37 1.62 -8.97
CA ASN A 97 -5.20 1.40 -10.15
C ASN A 97 -4.94 2.46 -11.23
N MET A 98 -4.89 2.04 -12.49
CA MET A 98 -4.82 2.97 -13.63
C MET A 98 -6.13 3.75 -13.84
N GLY A 99 -7.25 3.20 -13.36
CA GLY A 99 -8.57 3.79 -13.45
C GLY A 99 -9.06 4.31 -12.10
N LYS A 100 -10.30 3.97 -11.76
CA LYS A 100 -10.93 4.34 -10.49
C LYS A 100 -10.46 3.45 -9.35
N ASP A 101 -10.61 3.93 -8.14
CA ASP A 101 -10.31 3.24 -6.88
C ASP A 101 -11.26 2.05 -6.59
N ALA A 102 -12.50 2.11 -7.09
CA ALA A 102 -13.53 1.11 -6.84
C ALA A 102 -13.13 -0.31 -7.27
N ILE A 103 -13.45 -1.28 -6.44
CA ILE A 103 -13.15 -2.70 -6.62
C ILE A 103 -14.40 -3.58 -6.57
N VAL A 104 -14.30 -4.81 -7.05
CA VAL A 104 -15.35 -5.84 -6.99
C VAL A 104 -14.75 -7.14 -6.49
N LEU A 105 -15.37 -7.72 -5.46
CA LEU A 105 -15.08 -9.07 -5.01
C LEU A 105 -15.79 -10.08 -5.89
N ASP A 106 -15.07 -11.08 -6.41
CA ASP A 106 -15.65 -12.20 -7.14
C ASP A 106 -16.48 -13.07 -6.21
N LYS A 107 -17.79 -13.02 -6.36
CA LYS A 107 -18.75 -13.75 -5.53
C LYS A 107 -18.68 -15.28 -5.69
N ALA A 108 -18.10 -15.77 -6.80
CA ALA A 108 -18.01 -17.19 -7.07
C ALA A 108 -16.95 -17.88 -6.19
N ASN A 109 -15.87 -17.18 -5.87
CA ASN A 109 -14.79 -17.72 -5.03
C ASN A 109 -14.58 -16.97 -3.71
N GLY A 110 -15.23 -15.79 -3.53
CA GLY A 110 -15.13 -14.99 -2.29
C GLY A 110 -13.74 -14.44 -1.98
N TRP A 111 -12.85 -14.44 -2.97
CA TRP A 111 -11.43 -14.09 -2.77
C TRP A 111 -10.88 -13.12 -3.82
N THR A 112 -11.10 -13.39 -5.08
CA THR A 112 -10.51 -12.60 -6.16
C THR A 112 -11.09 -11.21 -6.22
N ILE A 113 -10.22 -10.21 -6.18
CA ILE A 113 -10.58 -8.80 -6.30
C ILE A 113 -10.17 -8.29 -7.67
N ARG A 114 -11.05 -7.51 -8.28
CA ARG A 114 -10.84 -6.88 -9.59
C ARG A 114 -11.18 -5.40 -9.50
N THR A 115 -10.54 -4.58 -10.33
CA THR A 115 -10.97 -3.19 -10.54
C THR A 115 -12.39 -3.17 -11.12
N ALA A 116 -13.27 -2.31 -10.62
CA ALA A 116 -14.67 -2.24 -11.08
C ALA A 116 -14.80 -1.78 -12.53
N ASP A 117 -13.83 -1.02 -13.03
CA ASP A 117 -13.78 -0.50 -14.40
C ASP A 117 -12.96 -1.37 -15.37
N GLY A 118 -12.35 -2.47 -14.87
CA GLY A 118 -11.51 -3.36 -15.67
C GLY A 118 -10.14 -2.78 -16.03
N ALA A 119 -9.77 -1.62 -15.48
CA ALA A 119 -8.45 -1.05 -15.70
C ALA A 119 -7.34 -1.88 -14.99
N PRO A 120 -6.11 -1.88 -15.51
CA PRO A 120 -5.00 -2.55 -14.84
C PRO A 120 -4.73 -2.00 -13.44
N SER A 121 -4.32 -2.90 -12.55
CA SER A 121 -3.90 -2.60 -11.18
C SER A 121 -2.54 -3.23 -10.90
N ALA A 122 -1.81 -2.64 -9.97
CA ALA A 122 -0.53 -3.18 -9.51
C ALA A 122 -0.42 -3.07 -7.99
N GLN A 123 0.24 -4.06 -7.37
CA GLN A 123 0.50 -4.10 -5.94
C GLN A 123 1.95 -4.51 -5.70
N TRP A 124 2.55 -3.89 -4.68
CA TRP A 124 3.82 -4.30 -4.12
C TRP A 124 3.69 -4.30 -2.61
N GLU A 125 4.31 -5.26 -1.94
CA GLU A 125 4.17 -5.46 -0.50
C GLU A 125 5.54 -5.56 0.18
N ILE A 126 5.63 -4.98 1.37
CA ILE A 126 6.72 -5.16 2.32
C ILE A 126 6.16 -5.28 3.74
N MET A 127 6.87 -6.02 4.60
CA MET A 127 6.63 -6.06 6.04
C MET A 127 7.63 -5.15 6.74
N VAL A 128 7.14 -4.30 7.64
CA VAL A 128 7.92 -3.25 8.31
C VAL A 128 7.85 -3.42 9.82
N LEU A 129 9.00 -3.30 10.49
CA LEU A 129 9.13 -3.11 11.93
C LEU A 129 9.49 -1.64 12.19
N VAL A 130 8.76 -0.97 13.07
CA VAL A 130 9.13 0.34 13.61
C VAL A 130 10.20 0.15 14.69
N THR A 131 11.36 0.82 14.55
CA THR A 131 12.44 0.80 15.54
C THR A 131 12.49 2.09 16.35
N GLU A 132 13.37 2.20 17.33
CA GLU A 132 13.51 3.42 18.17
C GLU A 132 13.90 4.65 17.34
N ASP A 133 14.67 4.46 16.28
CA ASP A 133 15.27 5.53 15.47
C ASP A 133 14.85 5.51 13.99
N GLY A 134 13.94 4.60 13.59
CA GLY A 134 13.51 4.48 12.20
C GLY A 134 12.61 3.28 11.93
N HIS A 135 12.97 2.50 10.94
CA HIS A 135 12.26 1.29 10.56
C HIS A 135 13.22 0.23 9.98
N GLU A 136 12.79 -1.02 10.03
CA GLU A 136 13.45 -2.17 9.40
C GLU A 136 12.45 -2.88 8.47
N VAL A 137 12.91 -3.30 7.28
CA VAL A 137 12.12 -4.14 6.38
C VAL A 137 12.41 -5.60 6.68
N LEU A 138 11.39 -6.33 7.13
CA LEU A 138 11.51 -7.73 7.54
C LEU A 138 11.28 -8.70 6.39
N ALA A 139 10.44 -8.34 5.42
CA ALA A 139 10.13 -9.14 4.23
C ALA A 139 9.76 -8.25 3.03
N TYR A 140 9.98 -8.81 1.82
CA TYR A 140 9.69 -8.18 0.52
C TYR A 140 8.75 -9.06 -0.30
#